data_335d43cd23ab70b636def290fd6b506a
#
_entry.id   335d43cd23ab70b636def290fd6b506a
#
_cell.length_a   1.000
_cell.length_b   1.000
_cell.length_c   1.000
_cell.angle_alpha   90.00
_cell.angle_beta   90.00
_cell.angle_gamma   90.00
#
_symmetry.space_group_name_H-M   'P 1'
#
loop_
_entity.id
_entity.type
_entity.pdbx_description
1 polymer ?
#
loop_
_entity_poly.entity_id
_entity_poly.type
_entity_poly.pdbx_seq_one_letter_code
_entity_poly.pdbx_strand_id
1 'polypeptide(L)'
;MISQLSSDTQPLPVSVAFSGPDNTGKTKQIGILARRMGSAATSAGPLDHYDRRWAAIKADGMARWWFETGPAEEVADVLAHSYLERSWHPHSAPVRFLDRGIPMLEASVAATVAVRENLDAWRAADRARSLLAPYESDLRAAERDERALLLLHCDDAEEGTRRSLSHEATVTDIYAAYQRHLHTQINRLVADGRFAMLIRIGDRPTITIQDEVRRLLAPLHSAIPSRAMAGVHIIALGGMSESGKSTAGEYLRTHHGHARLKIGYLIEDAADRAGIADPYRVPPVVQAELIVDGLDRYCQAHHFLDRVSVESLHDFDSAVELARMLGPQLTLTYLDTSAAVRAQRGTAGAQDVADRDRVKSARGADKIASIAQEVISNDGPRLVLERRLDHLVLARRWPEHQPNTMPVNALGLPVHLESYLSTLLDRLTGPQPLIDLLAVTGSGARGKYQHGWSDLDVFVVADAESLDGMRRVLADLEADLGGVKLGMTVLTRAECRSGAVTSRLLHILALIGSGGLVPLWCDRGFALPAPDAATDVDVSLRDGIQAAVEIRRQLLKGAPDLRDLYKVTALLAKIQLRFSGIECPSDNDALQALVEADCPDSSMVAAARTERSAAEDLAQVVLRSWLATLPGEAG
;
A
#
# COMPACT_ATOMS: atom_id res chain seq x y z
N MET A 1 -2.86 33.89 28.45
CA MET A 1 -1.68 33.37 27.75
C MET A 1 -1.46 31.94 28.27
N ILE A 2 -2.21 30.99 27.70
CA ILE A 2 -2.09 29.55 28.00
C ILE A 2 -1.56 28.94 26.72
N SER A 3 -0.29 28.51 26.76
CA SER A 3 0.40 27.86 25.65
C SER A 3 -0.29 26.55 25.32
N GLN A 4 -0.86 26.47 24.13
CA GLN A 4 -1.22 25.21 23.49
C GLN A 4 0.08 24.48 23.13
N LEU A 5 0.49 23.56 23.97
CA LEU A 5 1.38 22.47 23.60
C LEU A 5 0.53 21.44 22.85
N SER A 6 0.44 21.57 21.54
CA SER A 6 0.03 20.47 20.69
C SER A 6 1.18 19.46 20.67
N SER A 7 1.06 18.43 21.49
CA SER A 7 1.91 17.26 21.41
C SER A 7 1.48 16.46 20.16
N ASP A 8 2.08 16.75 19.01
CA ASP A 8 2.10 15.85 17.85
C ASP A 8 3.02 14.65 18.17
N THR A 9 2.61 13.85 19.15
CA THR A 9 3.15 12.52 19.32
C THR A 9 2.46 11.64 18.28
N GLN A 10 3.15 11.34 17.18
CA GLN A 10 2.69 10.26 16.30
C GLN A 10 2.45 9.01 17.17
N PRO A 11 1.29 8.36 17.02
CA PRO A 11 1.02 7.14 17.77
C PRO A 11 2.09 6.10 17.44
N LEU A 12 2.57 5.40 18.47
CA LEU A 12 3.58 4.35 18.30
C LEU A 12 3.07 3.27 17.33
N PRO A 13 3.96 2.71 16.49
CA PRO A 13 3.61 1.60 15.62
C PRO A 13 3.00 0.44 16.40
N VAL A 14 1.97 -0.20 15.83
CA VAL A 14 1.31 -1.33 16.46
C VAL A 14 1.41 -2.58 15.59
N SER A 15 1.73 -3.72 16.20
CA SER A 15 1.68 -5.03 15.57
C SER A 15 0.41 -5.78 16.02
N VAL A 16 -0.36 -6.27 15.04
CA VAL A 16 -1.58 -7.05 15.28
C VAL A 16 -1.41 -8.44 14.68
N ALA A 17 -1.44 -9.46 15.51
CA ALA A 17 -1.34 -10.84 15.10
C ALA A 17 -2.73 -11.49 14.98
N PHE A 18 -3.08 -11.92 13.78
CA PHE A 18 -4.28 -12.70 13.50
C PHE A 18 -3.98 -14.17 13.73
N SER A 19 -4.48 -14.71 14.82
CA SER A 19 -4.28 -16.09 15.25
C SER A 19 -5.51 -16.95 14.99
N GLY A 20 -5.36 -18.26 15.03
CA GLY A 20 -6.45 -19.21 14.89
C GLY A 20 -6.06 -20.46 14.11
N PRO A 21 -6.90 -21.51 14.19
CA PRO A 21 -6.74 -22.75 13.42
C PRO A 21 -6.74 -22.50 11.91
N ASP A 22 -6.44 -23.53 11.13
CA ASP A 22 -6.51 -23.41 9.69
C ASP A 22 -7.94 -23.16 9.21
N ASN A 23 -8.06 -22.50 8.06
CA ASN A 23 -9.32 -22.14 7.41
C ASN A 23 -10.26 -21.21 8.19
N THR A 24 -9.76 -20.52 9.24
CA THR A 24 -10.52 -19.46 9.92
C THR A 24 -10.52 -18.10 9.18
N GLY A 25 -9.89 -18.03 8.02
CA GLY A 25 -9.89 -16.84 7.17
C GLY A 25 -8.93 -15.72 7.59
N LYS A 26 -7.93 -15.98 8.42
CA LYS A 26 -6.91 -15.00 8.88
C LYS A 26 -6.33 -14.17 7.75
N THR A 27 -5.70 -14.83 6.79
CA THR A 27 -5.05 -14.20 5.63
C THR A 27 -6.04 -13.35 4.82
N LYS A 28 -7.31 -13.80 4.70
CA LYS A 28 -8.36 -13.04 4.01
C LYS A 28 -8.72 -11.76 4.77
N GLN A 29 -8.87 -11.83 6.09
CA GLN A 29 -9.16 -10.68 6.94
C GLN A 29 -8.01 -9.66 6.92
N ILE A 30 -6.77 -10.14 7.02
CA ILE A 30 -5.56 -9.30 6.88
C ILE A 30 -5.55 -8.61 5.52
N GLY A 31 -5.77 -9.35 4.42
CA GLY A 31 -5.74 -8.80 3.07
C GLY A 31 -6.80 -7.73 2.81
N ILE A 32 -8.03 -7.90 3.36
CA ILE A 32 -9.09 -6.90 3.27
C ILE A 32 -8.67 -5.62 4.02
N LEU A 33 -8.18 -5.78 5.24
CA LEU A 33 -7.81 -4.65 6.10
C LEU A 33 -6.60 -3.89 5.54
N ALA A 34 -5.54 -4.60 5.14
CA ALA A 34 -4.35 -4.00 4.56
C ALA A 34 -4.66 -3.20 3.29
N ARG A 35 -5.54 -3.73 2.41
CA ARG A 35 -5.99 -3.00 1.21
C ARG A 35 -6.69 -1.68 1.56
N ARG A 36 -7.53 -1.68 2.60
CA ARG A 36 -8.23 -0.46 3.06
C ARG A 36 -7.31 0.57 3.69
N MET A 37 -6.22 0.12 4.28
CA MET A 37 -5.26 1.00 4.95
C MET A 37 -4.16 1.52 4.03
N GLY A 38 -3.94 0.86 2.89
CA GLY A 38 -2.89 1.24 1.95
C GLY A 38 -1.51 1.33 2.61
N SER A 39 -0.79 2.44 2.43
CA SER A 39 0.54 2.65 3.01
C SER A 39 0.58 2.75 4.54
N ALA A 40 -0.58 2.90 5.21
CA ALA A 40 -0.65 2.93 6.66
C ALA A 40 -0.52 1.52 7.29
N ALA A 41 -0.54 0.46 6.49
CA ALA A 41 -0.37 -0.90 6.96
C ALA A 41 0.63 -1.70 6.14
N THR A 42 1.28 -2.65 6.78
CA THR A 42 2.07 -3.68 6.13
C THR A 42 1.68 -5.06 6.65
N SER A 43 1.78 -6.07 5.80
CA SER A 43 1.63 -7.47 6.21
C SER A 43 2.99 -8.13 6.20
N ALA A 44 3.37 -8.75 7.29
CA ALA A 44 4.54 -9.59 7.31
C ALA A 44 4.31 -10.82 6.41
N GLY A 45 5.34 -11.22 5.71
CA GLY A 45 5.33 -12.42 4.88
C GLY A 45 5.09 -13.70 5.68
N PRO A 46 4.94 -14.84 5.01
CA PRO A 46 4.82 -16.14 5.65
C PRO A 46 6.09 -16.49 6.45
N LEU A 47 5.93 -17.34 7.48
CA LEU A 47 7.01 -17.67 8.43
C LEU A 47 8.26 -18.24 7.77
N ASP A 48 8.10 -18.94 6.68
CA ASP A 48 9.18 -19.58 5.93
C ASP A 48 10.11 -18.61 5.17
N HIS A 49 9.80 -17.32 5.20
CA HIS A 49 10.71 -16.25 4.72
C HIS A 49 11.72 -15.78 5.79
N TYR A 50 11.55 -16.19 7.03
CA TYR A 50 12.32 -15.66 8.15
C TYR A 50 13.34 -16.64 8.75
N ASP A 51 13.50 -17.82 8.16
CA ASP A 51 14.59 -18.74 8.48
C ASP A 51 15.04 -19.47 7.21
N ARG A 52 16.32 -19.38 6.89
CA ARG A 52 16.91 -19.99 5.69
C ARG A 52 16.74 -21.53 5.61
N ARG A 53 16.55 -22.19 6.74
CA ARG A 53 16.36 -23.66 6.81
C ARG A 53 15.09 -24.11 6.11
N TRP A 54 14.08 -23.23 5.97
CA TRP A 54 12.84 -23.57 5.28
C TRP A 54 13.02 -23.99 3.82
N ALA A 55 14.06 -23.47 3.15
CA ALA A 55 14.33 -23.86 1.76
C ALA A 55 14.65 -25.37 1.64
N ALA A 56 15.51 -25.89 2.51
CA ALA A 56 15.84 -27.31 2.59
C ALA A 56 14.64 -28.14 3.07
N ILE A 57 13.94 -27.68 4.12
CA ILE A 57 12.76 -28.37 4.66
C ILE A 57 11.66 -28.54 3.60
N LYS A 58 11.41 -27.51 2.78
CA LYS A 58 10.44 -27.58 1.68
C LYS A 58 10.87 -28.54 0.58
N ALA A 59 12.15 -28.55 0.23
CA ALA A 59 12.69 -29.46 -0.78
C ALA A 59 12.55 -30.94 -0.37
N ASP A 60 12.69 -31.24 0.92
CA ASP A 60 12.57 -32.59 1.49
C ASP A 60 11.11 -32.99 1.81
N GLY A 61 10.16 -32.08 1.66
CA GLY A 61 8.75 -32.30 1.96
C GLY A 61 8.36 -31.81 3.36
N MET A 62 7.91 -30.55 3.46
CA MET A 62 7.60 -29.85 4.70
C MET A 62 6.67 -30.64 5.64
N ALA A 63 5.57 -31.22 5.11
CA ALA A 63 4.61 -31.95 5.94
C ALA A 63 5.23 -33.19 6.59
N ARG A 64 6.04 -33.93 5.82
CA ARG A 64 6.76 -35.10 6.32
C ARG A 64 7.78 -34.72 7.39
N TRP A 65 8.56 -33.67 7.16
CA TRP A 65 9.51 -33.16 8.14
C TRP A 65 8.78 -32.73 9.42
N TRP A 66 7.70 -31.96 9.30
CA TRP A 66 6.96 -31.43 10.43
C TRP A 66 6.31 -32.52 11.29
N PHE A 67 5.68 -33.51 10.67
CA PHE A 67 4.87 -34.49 11.38
C PHE A 67 5.57 -35.84 11.64
N GLU A 68 6.65 -36.15 10.91
CA GLU A 68 7.24 -37.47 10.98
C GLU A 68 8.74 -37.49 11.25
N THR A 69 9.56 -36.79 10.44
CA THR A 69 11.01 -37.02 10.39
C THR A 69 11.86 -35.98 11.10
N GLY A 70 11.48 -34.68 11.13
CA GLY A 70 12.27 -33.63 11.76
C GLY A 70 12.30 -33.79 13.29
N PRO A 71 13.43 -33.67 14.02
CA PRO A 71 13.47 -33.70 15.48
C PRO A 71 12.53 -32.66 16.10
N ALA A 72 11.86 -32.99 17.22
CA ALA A 72 10.94 -32.04 17.86
C ALA A 72 11.64 -30.74 18.29
N GLU A 73 12.90 -30.87 18.73
CA GLU A 73 13.79 -29.78 19.07
C GLU A 73 14.03 -28.87 17.85
N GLU A 74 14.31 -29.44 16.69
CA GLU A 74 14.55 -28.68 15.46
C GLU A 74 13.28 -27.99 14.97
N VAL A 75 12.12 -28.64 15.02
CA VAL A 75 10.84 -28.02 14.65
C VAL A 75 10.54 -26.83 15.56
N ALA A 76 10.72 -26.97 16.86
CA ALA A 76 10.52 -25.88 17.82
C ALA A 76 11.50 -24.73 17.59
N ASP A 77 12.78 -25.05 17.31
CA ASP A 77 13.84 -24.08 17.05
C ASP A 77 13.60 -23.29 15.77
N VAL A 78 13.31 -23.95 14.64
CA VAL A 78 13.00 -23.29 13.35
C VAL A 78 11.78 -22.39 13.49
N LEU A 79 10.75 -22.86 14.17
CA LEU A 79 9.55 -22.05 14.40
C LEU A 79 9.83 -20.85 15.29
N ALA A 80 10.49 -21.05 16.45
CA ALA A 80 10.80 -19.96 17.38
C ALA A 80 11.64 -18.87 16.68
N HIS A 81 12.69 -19.28 15.97
CA HIS A 81 13.53 -18.36 15.21
C HIS A 81 12.72 -17.58 14.16
N SER A 82 11.90 -18.29 13.37
CA SER A 82 11.08 -17.63 12.34
C SER A 82 10.08 -16.63 12.92
N TYR A 83 9.45 -16.93 14.07
CA TYR A 83 8.54 -16.01 14.74
C TYR A 83 9.27 -14.77 15.26
N LEU A 84 10.44 -14.94 15.89
CA LEU A 84 11.23 -13.84 16.43
C LEU A 84 11.77 -12.93 15.32
N GLU A 85 12.41 -13.49 14.29
CA GLU A 85 12.92 -12.72 13.16
C GLU A 85 11.81 -11.95 12.47
N ARG A 86 10.63 -12.55 12.27
CA ARG A 86 9.47 -11.86 11.73
C ARG A 86 8.99 -10.73 12.64
N SER A 87 8.96 -10.94 13.94
CA SER A 87 8.51 -9.93 14.91
C SER A 87 9.46 -8.73 14.98
N TRP A 88 10.75 -8.95 14.80
CA TRP A 88 11.78 -7.90 14.84
C TRP A 88 12.10 -7.31 13.47
N HIS A 89 11.55 -7.88 12.40
CA HIS A 89 11.80 -7.38 11.07
C HIS A 89 11.37 -5.90 10.95
N PRO A 90 12.27 -4.99 10.53
CA PRO A 90 11.97 -3.56 10.45
C PRO A 90 10.82 -3.28 9.49
N HIS A 91 9.95 -2.34 9.87
CA HIS A 91 8.88 -1.84 9.00
C HIS A 91 8.64 -0.35 9.26
N SER A 92 8.21 0.37 8.21
CA SER A 92 7.92 1.81 8.27
C SER A 92 6.44 2.12 8.46
N ALA A 93 5.54 1.15 8.22
CA ALA A 93 4.10 1.39 8.35
C ALA A 93 3.68 1.54 9.81
N PRO A 94 2.72 2.44 10.13
CA PRO A 94 2.16 2.61 11.47
C PRO A 94 1.53 1.34 12.05
N VAL A 95 0.99 0.45 11.20
CA VAL A 95 0.36 -0.81 11.62
C VAL A 95 0.97 -1.97 10.83
N ARG A 96 1.30 -3.04 11.54
CA ARG A 96 1.78 -4.29 10.94
C ARG A 96 0.85 -5.44 11.27
N PHE A 97 0.46 -6.22 10.26
CA PHE A 97 -0.32 -7.43 10.42
C PHE A 97 0.57 -8.67 10.31
N LEU A 98 0.36 -9.59 11.25
CA LEU A 98 1.06 -10.88 11.32
C LEU A 98 0.03 -12.00 11.16
N ASP A 99 0.28 -12.97 10.28
CA ASP A 99 -0.49 -14.22 10.24
C ASP A 99 0.11 -15.17 11.28
N ARG A 100 -0.65 -15.43 12.34
CA ARG A 100 -0.28 -16.13 13.58
C ARG A 100 0.72 -15.36 14.46
N GLY A 101 0.35 -15.14 15.72
CA GLY A 101 1.16 -14.50 16.75
C GLY A 101 1.89 -15.50 17.66
N ILE A 102 2.62 -14.97 18.63
CA ILE A 102 3.42 -15.76 19.59
C ILE A 102 2.58 -16.84 20.31
N PRO A 103 1.33 -16.62 20.75
CA PRO A 103 0.52 -17.69 21.33
C PRO A 103 0.30 -18.88 20.37
N MET A 104 0.26 -18.63 19.08
CA MET A 104 0.12 -19.71 18.09
C MET A 104 1.39 -20.54 17.92
N LEU A 105 2.56 -19.96 18.14
CA LEU A 105 3.81 -20.75 18.19
C LEU A 105 3.73 -21.80 19.30
N GLU A 106 3.36 -21.40 20.52
CA GLU A 106 3.21 -22.34 21.65
C GLU A 106 2.19 -23.44 21.35
N ALA A 107 1.01 -23.05 20.82
CA ALA A 107 -0.03 -24.01 20.44
C ALA A 107 0.42 -24.98 19.34
N SER A 108 1.15 -24.48 18.33
CA SER A 108 1.62 -25.30 17.20
C SER A 108 2.69 -26.30 17.63
N VAL A 109 3.66 -25.86 18.44
CA VAL A 109 4.69 -26.77 18.99
C VAL A 109 4.04 -27.82 19.90
N ALA A 110 3.12 -27.42 20.78
CA ALA A 110 2.42 -28.36 21.66
C ALA A 110 1.58 -29.38 20.87
N ALA A 111 0.87 -28.95 19.83
CA ALA A 111 0.10 -29.85 18.97
C ALA A 111 1.02 -30.83 18.21
N THR A 112 2.17 -30.36 17.74
CA THR A 112 3.16 -31.20 17.06
C THR A 112 3.71 -32.29 17.97
N VAL A 113 4.16 -31.95 19.17
CA VAL A 113 4.70 -32.94 20.10
C VAL A 113 3.60 -33.87 20.65
N ALA A 114 2.36 -33.38 20.80
CA ALA A 114 1.22 -34.24 21.16
C ALA A 114 1.02 -35.38 20.19
N VAL A 115 1.06 -35.08 18.89
CA VAL A 115 0.90 -36.09 17.82
C VAL A 115 2.12 -37.03 17.75
N ARG A 116 3.32 -36.48 17.82
CA ARG A 116 4.56 -37.24 17.59
C ARG A 116 4.97 -38.10 18.77
N GLU A 117 4.80 -37.60 19.97
CA GLU A 117 5.21 -38.26 21.22
C GLU A 117 4.01 -38.93 21.92
N ASN A 118 2.81 -38.87 21.29
CA ASN A 118 1.55 -39.41 21.82
C ASN A 118 1.25 -38.90 23.25
N LEU A 119 1.33 -37.57 23.42
CA LEU A 119 1.13 -36.92 24.71
C LEU A 119 -0.31 -36.40 24.86
N ASP A 120 -0.80 -36.42 26.10
CA ASP A 120 -1.99 -35.66 26.44
C ASP A 120 -1.74 -34.14 26.37
N ALA A 121 -2.82 -33.36 26.41
CA ALA A 121 -2.75 -31.91 26.22
C ALA A 121 -1.84 -31.19 27.23
N TRP A 122 -1.81 -31.64 28.48
CA TRP A 122 -1.00 -31.02 29.53
C TRP A 122 0.47 -31.33 29.37
N ARG A 123 0.81 -32.62 29.18
CA ARG A 123 2.20 -33.05 28.95
C ARG A 123 2.76 -32.44 27.66
N ALA A 124 1.94 -32.34 26.62
CA ALA A 124 2.34 -31.67 25.38
C ALA A 124 2.65 -30.18 25.58
N ALA A 125 1.85 -29.48 26.38
CA ALA A 125 2.10 -28.08 26.71
C ALA A 125 3.39 -27.91 27.57
N ASP A 126 3.65 -28.81 28.52
CA ASP A 126 4.86 -28.79 29.31
C ASP A 126 6.10 -29.08 28.45
N ARG A 127 5.99 -30.05 27.54
CA ARG A 127 7.04 -30.38 26.59
C ARG A 127 7.35 -29.20 25.66
N ALA A 128 6.32 -28.55 25.11
CA ALA A 128 6.47 -27.37 24.27
C ALA A 128 7.17 -26.22 25.01
N ARG A 129 6.78 -25.96 26.27
CA ARG A 129 7.47 -24.96 27.12
C ARG A 129 8.93 -25.30 27.33
N SER A 130 9.26 -26.55 27.57
CA SER A 130 10.63 -27.01 27.68
C SER A 130 11.45 -26.79 26.41
N LEU A 131 10.86 -27.07 25.22
CA LEU A 131 11.52 -26.86 23.95
C LEU A 131 11.71 -25.38 23.62
N LEU A 132 10.77 -24.54 24.00
CA LEU A 132 10.80 -23.09 23.77
C LEU A 132 11.56 -22.31 24.87
N ALA A 133 11.97 -22.96 25.96
CA ALA A 133 12.67 -22.33 27.09
C ALA A 133 13.91 -21.52 26.68
N PRO A 134 14.75 -21.95 25.71
CA PRO A 134 15.89 -21.14 25.26
C PRO A 134 15.50 -19.76 24.70
N TYR A 135 14.28 -19.62 24.20
CA TYR A 135 13.75 -18.39 23.57
C TYR A 135 12.79 -17.61 24.46
N GLU A 136 12.53 -18.05 25.69
CA GLU A 136 11.46 -17.55 26.56
C GLU A 136 11.52 -16.02 26.74
N SER A 137 12.71 -15.48 27.00
CA SER A 137 12.89 -14.02 27.19
C SER A 137 12.47 -13.23 25.97
N ASP A 138 12.93 -13.67 24.80
CA ASP A 138 12.73 -12.99 23.53
C ASP A 138 11.28 -13.14 23.04
N LEU A 139 10.69 -14.33 23.21
CA LEU A 139 9.28 -14.58 22.92
C LEU A 139 8.36 -13.72 23.79
N ARG A 140 8.67 -13.57 25.07
CA ARG A 140 7.92 -12.67 25.97
C ARG A 140 8.06 -11.20 25.57
N ALA A 141 9.24 -10.79 25.07
CA ALA A 141 9.44 -9.45 24.57
C ALA A 141 8.59 -9.21 23.31
N ALA A 142 8.66 -10.11 22.32
CA ALA A 142 7.89 -10.03 21.09
C ALA A 142 6.37 -10.05 21.36
N GLU A 143 5.90 -10.87 22.30
CA GLU A 143 4.48 -10.96 22.66
C GLU A 143 3.94 -9.67 23.30
N ARG A 144 4.76 -8.93 24.05
CA ARG A 144 4.34 -7.62 24.60
C ARG A 144 4.09 -6.59 23.52
N ASP A 145 4.82 -6.67 22.42
CA ASP A 145 4.75 -5.71 21.32
C ASP A 145 3.63 -6.03 20.31
N GLU A 146 3.04 -7.23 20.40
CA GLU A 146 1.92 -7.62 19.53
C GLU A 146 0.57 -7.64 20.24
N ARG A 147 -0.49 -7.36 19.50
CA ARG A 147 -1.89 -7.51 19.93
C ARG A 147 -2.48 -8.74 19.26
N ALA A 148 -2.67 -9.81 20.03
CA ALA A 148 -3.15 -11.08 19.51
C ALA A 148 -4.69 -11.07 19.38
N LEU A 149 -5.17 -11.15 18.13
CA LEU A 149 -6.57 -11.37 17.77
C LEU A 149 -6.76 -12.83 17.37
N LEU A 150 -7.63 -13.54 18.04
CA LEU A 150 -7.97 -14.93 17.74
C LEU A 150 -9.26 -15.02 16.92
N LEU A 151 -9.18 -15.70 15.77
CA LEU A 151 -10.33 -16.15 14.99
C LEU A 151 -10.55 -17.64 15.29
N LEU A 152 -11.69 -18.00 15.85
CA LEU A 152 -12.01 -19.35 16.24
C LEU A 152 -13.32 -19.78 15.58
N HIS A 153 -13.39 -21.01 15.04
CA HIS A 153 -14.62 -21.53 14.45
C HIS A 153 -15.75 -21.55 15.48
N CYS A 154 -15.50 -22.21 16.60
CA CYS A 154 -16.38 -22.31 17.78
C CYS A 154 -15.54 -22.75 18.99
N ASP A 155 -16.15 -22.79 20.16
CA ASP A 155 -15.48 -23.21 21.41
C ASP A 155 -15.31 -24.75 21.49
N ASP A 156 -16.12 -25.51 20.75
CA ASP A 156 -16.01 -26.97 20.68
C ASP A 156 -14.83 -27.39 19.78
N ALA A 157 -13.86 -28.11 20.33
CA ALA A 157 -12.64 -28.49 19.63
C ALA A 157 -12.89 -29.52 18.51
N GLU A 158 -13.85 -30.41 18.67
CA GLU A 158 -14.18 -31.43 17.63
C GLU A 158 -14.89 -30.78 16.45
N GLU A 159 -15.89 -29.96 16.70
CA GLU A 159 -16.59 -29.19 15.66
C GLU A 159 -15.64 -28.20 14.97
N GLY A 160 -14.81 -27.49 15.74
CA GLY A 160 -13.79 -26.62 15.20
C GLY A 160 -12.79 -27.35 14.29
N THR A 161 -12.33 -28.52 14.70
CA THR A 161 -11.46 -29.37 13.89
C THR A 161 -12.15 -29.80 12.60
N ARG A 162 -13.39 -30.28 12.68
CA ARG A 162 -14.17 -30.68 11.51
C ARG A 162 -14.30 -29.53 10.51
N ARG A 163 -14.56 -28.32 10.98
CA ARG A 163 -14.63 -27.12 10.13
C ARG A 163 -13.29 -26.74 9.51
N SER A 164 -12.21 -26.81 10.28
CA SER A 164 -10.85 -26.55 9.74
C SER A 164 -10.49 -27.54 8.63
N LEU A 165 -10.89 -28.79 8.73
CA LEU A 165 -10.59 -29.83 7.75
C LEU A 165 -11.51 -29.82 6.54
N SER A 166 -12.71 -29.24 6.64
CA SER A 166 -13.75 -29.28 5.58
C SER A 166 -13.33 -28.63 4.26
N HIS A 167 -12.31 -27.79 4.27
CA HIS A 167 -11.79 -27.08 3.09
C HIS A 167 -10.49 -27.68 2.54
N GLU A 168 -9.99 -28.76 3.15
CA GLU A 168 -8.76 -29.41 2.71
C GLU A 168 -9.06 -30.46 1.64
N ALA A 169 -8.32 -30.42 0.53
CA ALA A 169 -8.47 -31.37 -0.56
C ALA A 169 -8.05 -32.82 -0.18
N THR A 170 -7.08 -32.92 0.73
CA THR A 170 -6.57 -34.21 1.22
C THR A 170 -6.28 -34.10 2.71
N VAL A 171 -6.92 -34.92 3.50
CA VAL A 171 -6.73 -34.98 4.95
C VAL A 171 -6.08 -36.30 5.31
N THR A 172 -4.86 -36.22 5.90
CA THR A 172 -4.21 -37.40 6.49
C THR A 172 -4.62 -37.55 7.96
N ASP A 173 -4.58 -38.76 8.50
CA ASP A 173 -4.92 -39.03 9.91
C ASP A 173 -4.03 -38.21 10.86
N ILE A 174 -2.75 -38.08 10.52
CA ILE A 174 -1.78 -37.30 11.33
C ILE A 174 -2.11 -35.81 11.33
N TYR A 175 -2.52 -35.25 10.21
CA TYR A 175 -2.94 -33.86 10.11
C TYR A 175 -4.26 -33.61 10.86
N ALA A 176 -5.22 -34.53 10.75
CA ALA A 176 -6.46 -34.45 11.52
C ALA A 176 -6.20 -34.52 13.03
N ALA A 177 -5.29 -35.38 13.47
CA ALA A 177 -4.87 -35.45 14.87
C ALA A 177 -4.19 -34.15 15.32
N TYR A 178 -3.28 -33.60 14.50
CA TYR A 178 -2.65 -32.32 14.76
C TYR A 178 -3.67 -31.18 14.92
N GLN A 179 -4.63 -31.07 14.02
CA GLN A 179 -5.66 -30.02 14.10
C GLN A 179 -6.50 -30.15 15.39
N ARG A 180 -6.81 -31.37 15.82
CA ARG A 180 -7.54 -31.64 17.07
C ARG A 180 -6.72 -31.18 18.29
N HIS A 181 -5.45 -31.53 18.33
CA HIS A 181 -4.56 -31.06 19.39
C HIS A 181 -4.35 -29.55 19.36
N LEU A 182 -4.22 -28.96 18.15
CA LEU A 182 -4.10 -27.51 17.98
C LEU A 182 -5.30 -26.75 18.57
N HIS A 183 -6.53 -27.18 18.24
CA HIS A 183 -7.75 -26.60 18.82
C HIS A 183 -7.77 -26.74 20.35
N THR A 184 -7.38 -27.88 20.89
CA THR A 184 -7.30 -28.11 22.33
C THR A 184 -6.30 -27.13 23.01
N GLN A 185 -5.13 -26.96 22.41
CA GLN A 185 -4.13 -26.03 22.93
C GLN A 185 -4.56 -24.56 22.82
N ILE A 186 -5.21 -24.18 21.72
CA ILE A 186 -5.77 -22.83 21.55
C ILE A 186 -6.82 -22.57 22.65
N ASN A 187 -7.74 -23.49 22.90
CA ASN A 187 -8.76 -23.32 23.95
C ASN A 187 -8.14 -23.19 25.34
N ARG A 188 -7.05 -23.89 25.62
CA ARG A 188 -6.26 -23.72 26.86
C ARG A 188 -5.70 -22.29 26.94
N LEU A 189 -5.04 -21.81 25.89
CA LEU A 189 -4.49 -20.45 25.84
C LEU A 189 -5.57 -19.36 25.94
N VAL A 190 -6.77 -19.62 25.43
CA VAL A 190 -7.94 -18.75 25.62
C VAL A 190 -8.32 -18.68 27.11
N ALA A 191 -8.41 -19.83 27.78
CA ALA A 191 -8.69 -19.90 29.21
C ALA A 191 -7.62 -19.21 30.06
N ASP A 192 -6.34 -19.27 29.61
CA ASP A 192 -5.20 -18.60 30.24
C ASP A 192 -5.12 -17.08 29.92
N GLY A 193 -6.06 -16.54 29.13
CA GLY A 193 -6.14 -15.12 28.77
C GLY A 193 -5.04 -14.63 27.83
N ARG A 194 -4.40 -15.52 27.05
CA ARG A 194 -3.27 -15.20 26.15
C ARG A 194 -3.70 -14.44 24.87
N PHE A 195 -4.98 -14.35 24.56
CA PHE A 195 -5.50 -13.59 23.45
C PHE A 195 -6.27 -12.36 23.96
N ALA A 196 -5.81 -11.17 23.52
CA ALA A 196 -6.43 -9.92 23.92
C ALA A 196 -7.84 -9.74 23.33
N MET A 197 -8.09 -10.34 22.15
CA MET A 197 -9.35 -10.23 21.42
C MET A 197 -9.72 -11.60 20.84
N LEU A 198 -11.02 -11.92 20.84
CA LEU A 198 -11.56 -13.19 20.34
C LEU A 198 -12.78 -12.94 19.46
N ILE A 199 -12.80 -13.53 18.28
CA ILE A 199 -13.94 -13.55 17.36
C ILE A 199 -14.32 -14.99 17.04
N ARG A 200 -15.56 -15.39 17.35
CA ARG A 200 -16.13 -16.66 16.91
C ARG A 200 -16.72 -16.48 15.52
N ILE A 201 -16.11 -17.13 14.52
CA ILE A 201 -16.52 -16.96 13.12
C ILE A 201 -17.79 -17.74 12.77
N GLY A 202 -17.95 -18.97 13.26
CA GLY A 202 -19.13 -19.81 12.96
C GLY A 202 -19.41 -19.90 11.45
N ASP A 203 -20.69 -19.75 11.09
CA ASP A 203 -21.15 -19.70 9.68
C ASP A 203 -21.34 -18.23 9.20
N ARG A 204 -20.74 -17.29 9.90
CA ARG A 204 -20.86 -15.86 9.61
C ARG A 204 -20.17 -15.49 8.30
N PRO A 205 -20.78 -14.63 7.48
CA PRO A 205 -20.14 -14.11 6.28
C PRO A 205 -18.83 -13.38 6.60
N THR A 206 -17.85 -13.49 5.69
CA THR A 206 -16.54 -12.81 5.79
C THR A 206 -16.64 -11.34 6.16
N ILE A 207 -17.64 -10.65 5.62
CA ILE A 207 -17.90 -9.22 5.79
C ILE A 207 -18.35 -8.87 7.23
N THR A 208 -19.17 -9.70 7.84
CA THR A 208 -19.60 -9.52 9.24
C THR A 208 -18.43 -9.72 10.20
N ILE A 209 -17.54 -10.69 9.89
CA ILE A 209 -16.32 -10.92 10.65
C ILE A 209 -15.38 -9.72 10.49
N GLN A 210 -15.20 -9.21 9.26
CA GLN A 210 -14.37 -8.03 9.02
C GLN A 210 -14.87 -6.79 9.76
N ASP A 211 -16.17 -6.61 9.87
CA ASP A 211 -16.76 -5.51 10.63
C ASP A 211 -16.40 -5.59 12.11
N GLU A 212 -16.47 -6.79 12.70
CA GLU A 212 -16.07 -7.02 14.09
C GLU A 212 -14.57 -6.86 14.29
N VAL A 213 -13.75 -7.36 13.36
CA VAL A 213 -12.29 -7.14 13.35
C VAL A 213 -11.98 -5.65 13.41
N ARG A 214 -12.58 -4.83 12.54
CA ARG A 214 -12.35 -3.38 12.53
C ARG A 214 -12.78 -2.72 13.85
N ARG A 215 -13.94 -3.06 14.39
CA ARG A 215 -14.42 -2.52 15.66
C ARG A 215 -13.51 -2.84 16.85
N LEU A 216 -12.93 -4.03 16.87
CA LEU A 216 -12.00 -4.42 17.92
C LEU A 216 -10.62 -3.76 17.77
N LEU A 217 -10.16 -3.56 16.54
CA LEU A 217 -8.81 -3.04 16.27
C LEU A 217 -8.75 -1.51 16.22
N ALA A 218 -9.81 -0.81 15.81
CA ALA A 218 -9.81 0.65 15.66
C ALA A 218 -9.34 1.42 16.92
N PRO A 219 -9.64 0.98 18.16
CA PRO A 219 -9.13 1.65 19.36
C PRO A 219 -7.61 1.53 19.57
N LEU A 220 -6.93 0.61 18.90
CA LEU A 220 -5.49 0.38 19.07
C LEU A 220 -4.64 1.43 18.38
N HIS A 221 -5.09 1.93 17.23
CA HIS A 221 -4.34 2.91 16.44
C HIS A 221 -5.29 3.68 15.51
N SER A 222 -5.11 5.00 15.41
CA SER A 222 -5.98 5.89 14.62
C SER A 222 -5.99 5.59 13.12
N ALA A 223 -4.95 4.97 12.59
CA ALA A 223 -4.90 4.54 11.19
C ALA A 223 -5.80 3.33 10.89
N ILE A 224 -6.24 2.57 11.90
CA ILE A 224 -7.12 1.41 11.69
C ILE A 224 -8.55 1.91 11.47
N PRO A 225 -9.16 1.58 10.31
CA PRO A 225 -10.45 2.14 9.95
C PRO A 225 -11.59 1.55 10.80
N SER A 226 -12.44 2.43 11.36
CA SER A 226 -13.65 2.03 12.05
C SER A 226 -14.81 1.69 11.10
N ARG A 227 -14.80 2.24 9.87
CA ARG A 227 -15.84 2.08 8.84
C ARG A 227 -15.35 1.28 7.64
N ALA A 228 -16.25 0.53 7.00
CA ALA A 228 -15.95 -0.27 5.81
C ALA A 228 -15.56 0.57 4.60
N MET A 229 -16.09 1.79 4.48
CA MET A 229 -15.78 2.74 3.42
C MET A 229 -14.45 3.47 3.62
N ALA A 230 -13.81 3.35 4.77
CA ALA A 230 -12.52 4.00 5.00
C ALA A 230 -11.48 3.49 3.97
N GLY A 231 -10.69 4.40 3.40
CA GLY A 231 -9.76 4.10 2.30
C GLY A 231 -10.40 3.92 0.93
N VAL A 232 -11.74 4.04 0.81
CA VAL A 232 -12.42 4.07 -0.50
C VAL A 232 -12.42 5.50 -1.02
N HIS A 233 -11.97 5.68 -2.25
CA HIS A 233 -12.05 6.98 -2.91
C HIS A 233 -13.44 7.19 -3.52
N ILE A 234 -14.10 8.30 -3.18
CA ILE A 234 -15.46 8.62 -3.58
C ILE A 234 -15.45 9.86 -4.47
N ILE A 235 -15.91 9.73 -5.71
CA ILE A 235 -16.17 10.86 -6.60
C ILE A 235 -17.67 11.15 -6.60
N ALA A 236 -18.09 12.28 -6.03
CA ALA A 236 -19.47 12.72 -6.09
C ALA A 236 -19.68 13.69 -7.25
N LEU A 237 -20.61 13.35 -8.15
CA LEU A 237 -20.90 14.09 -9.35
C LEU A 237 -22.12 15.01 -9.14
N GLY A 238 -21.85 16.32 -9.04
CA GLY A 238 -22.84 17.41 -9.04
C GLY A 238 -23.12 17.97 -10.43
N GLY A 239 -24.18 18.76 -10.56
CA GLY A 239 -24.53 19.45 -11.81
C GLY A 239 -26.03 19.43 -12.09
N MET A 240 -26.47 20.32 -12.98
CA MET A 240 -27.87 20.50 -13.38
C MET A 240 -28.40 19.30 -14.19
N SER A 241 -29.66 19.30 -14.57
CA SER A 241 -30.23 18.25 -15.45
C SER A 241 -29.48 18.21 -16.77
N GLU A 242 -29.26 17.02 -17.31
CA GLU A 242 -28.59 16.78 -18.60
C GLU A 242 -27.14 17.34 -18.68
N SER A 243 -26.48 17.58 -17.51
CA SER A 243 -25.09 18.05 -17.48
C SER A 243 -24.05 16.97 -17.80
N GLY A 244 -24.46 15.70 -18.00
CA GLY A 244 -23.56 14.60 -18.34
C GLY A 244 -23.09 13.74 -17.16
N LYS A 245 -23.68 13.88 -15.96
CA LYS A 245 -23.32 13.07 -14.77
C LYS A 245 -23.36 11.57 -15.03
N SER A 246 -24.43 11.09 -15.68
CA SER A 246 -24.57 9.66 -15.99
C SER A 246 -23.54 9.17 -17.00
N THR A 247 -23.14 10.02 -17.95
CA THR A 247 -22.05 9.73 -18.90
C THR A 247 -20.71 9.65 -18.17
N ALA A 248 -20.45 10.59 -17.24
CA ALA A 248 -19.25 10.60 -16.42
C ALA A 248 -19.18 9.38 -15.49
N GLY A 249 -20.27 9.06 -14.79
CA GLY A 249 -20.33 7.88 -13.93
C GLY A 249 -20.15 6.57 -14.70
N GLU A 250 -20.72 6.47 -15.90
CA GLU A 250 -20.53 5.30 -16.76
C GLU A 250 -19.07 5.18 -17.25
N TYR A 251 -18.44 6.30 -17.61
CA TYR A 251 -17.03 6.32 -17.99
C TYR A 251 -16.13 5.89 -16.84
N LEU A 252 -16.35 6.44 -15.64
CA LEU A 252 -15.61 6.05 -14.43
C LEU A 252 -15.77 4.56 -14.12
N ARG A 253 -16.97 4.00 -14.32
CA ARG A 253 -17.22 2.58 -14.12
C ARG A 253 -16.46 1.71 -15.11
N THR A 254 -16.51 2.03 -16.40
CA THR A 254 -15.98 1.18 -17.47
C THR A 254 -14.47 1.29 -17.64
N HIS A 255 -13.87 2.45 -17.37
CA HIS A 255 -12.46 2.70 -17.63
C HIS A 255 -11.60 2.78 -16.36
N HIS A 256 -12.22 3.11 -15.23
CA HIS A 256 -11.49 3.29 -13.96
C HIS A 256 -11.97 2.38 -12.82
N GLY A 257 -12.89 1.44 -13.11
CA GLY A 257 -13.32 0.44 -12.14
C GLY A 257 -14.12 0.98 -10.95
N HIS A 258 -14.70 2.17 -11.05
CA HIS A 258 -15.55 2.70 -9.98
C HIS A 258 -16.87 1.92 -9.88
N ALA A 259 -17.30 1.60 -8.66
CA ALA A 259 -18.70 1.25 -8.45
C ALA A 259 -19.55 2.50 -8.68
N ARG A 260 -20.54 2.41 -9.57
CA ARG A 260 -21.43 3.52 -9.92
C ARG A 260 -22.71 3.46 -9.10
N LEU A 261 -22.93 4.48 -8.28
CA LEU A 261 -24.10 4.58 -7.40
C LEU A 261 -24.88 5.88 -7.65
N LYS A 262 -26.16 5.85 -7.33
CA LYS A 262 -27.00 7.05 -7.31
C LYS A 262 -27.36 7.37 -5.85
N ILE A 263 -27.37 8.65 -5.50
CA ILE A 263 -27.74 9.11 -4.15
C ILE A 263 -29.10 8.57 -3.72
N GLY A 264 -30.10 8.56 -4.63
CA GLY A 264 -31.42 8.01 -4.32
C GLY A 264 -31.36 6.60 -3.75
N TYR A 265 -30.60 5.72 -4.38
CA TYR A 265 -30.42 4.35 -3.89
C TYR A 265 -29.81 4.30 -2.47
N LEU A 266 -28.79 5.10 -2.20
CA LEU A 266 -28.10 5.11 -0.91
C LEU A 266 -29.00 5.65 0.21
N ILE A 267 -29.69 6.77 -0.06
CA ILE A 267 -30.48 7.47 0.95
C ILE A 267 -31.78 6.72 1.26
N GLU A 268 -32.42 6.13 0.27
CA GLU A 268 -33.65 5.36 0.42
C GLU A 268 -33.40 4.07 1.21
N ASP A 269 -32.36 3.29 0.85
CA ASP A 269 -31.98 2.08 1.59
C ASP A 269 -31.61 2.37 3.07
N ALA A 270 -30.91 3.48 3.32
CA ALA A 270 -30.57 3.88 4.68
C ALA A 270 -31.79 4.38 5.46
N ALA A 271 -32.68 5.14 4.83
CA ALA A 271 -33.88 5.67 5.41
C ALA A 271 -34.87 4.56 5.80
N ASP A 272 -35.09 3.58 4.92
CA ASP A 272 -35.96 2.42 5.20
C ASP A 272 -35.50 1.68 6.47
N ARG A 273 -34.20 1.49 6.62
CA ARG A 273 -33.59 0.84 7.81
C ARG A 273 -33.74 1.70 9.06
N ALA A 274 -33.70 3.01 8.93
CA ALA A 274 -33.85 3.96 10.04
C ALA A 274 -35.32 4.26 10.37
N GLY A 275 -36.26 3.73 9.60
CA GLY A 275 -37.69 4.01 9.76
C GLY A 275 -38.10 5.44 9.38
N ILE A 276 -37.33 6.08 8.48
CA ILE A 276 -37.57 7.45 8.01
C ILE A 276 -38.42 7.40 6.73
N ALA A 277 -39.65 7.88 6.78
CA ALA A 277 -40.58 7.78 5.68
C ALA A 277 -40.26 8.67 4.46
N ASP A 278 -39.66 9.84 4.67
CA ASP A 278 -39.26 10.77 3.58
C ASP A 278 -37.87 11.31 3.84
N PRO A 279 -36.83 10.68 3.26
CA PRO A 279 -35.45 11.07 3.47
C PRO A 279 -35.06 12.40 2.81
N TYR A 280 -35.91 12.93 1.94
CA TYR A 280 -35.66 14.22 1.26
C TYR A 280 -36.20 15.43 2.02
N ARG A 281 -36.93 15.18 3.13
CA ARG A 281 -37.46 16.22 4.04
C ARG A 281 -36.78 16.29 5.41
N VAL A 282 -35.76 15.47 5.63
CA VAL A 282 -34.94 15.54 6.85
C VAL A 282 -33.95 16.68 6.78
N PRO A 283 -33.38 17.14 7.91
CA PRO A 283 -32.33 18.13 7.93
C PRO A 283 -31.10 17.70 7.08
N PRO A 284 -30.37 18.63 6.47
CA PRO A 284 -29.23 18.32 5.59
C PRO A 284 -28.17 17.42 6.23
N VAL A 285 -27.88 17.60 7.52
CA VAL A 285 -26.93 16.74 8.26
C VAL A 285 -27.41 15.29 8.34
N VAL A 286 -28.71 15.07 8.60
CA VAL A 286 -29.30 13.72 8.64
C VAL A 286 -29.29 13.10 7.24
N GLN A 287 -29.55 13.90 6.21
CA GLN A 287 -29.47 13.44 4.84
C GLN A 287 -28.06 12.98 4.46
N ALA A 288 -27.05 13.75 4.86
CA ALA A 288 -25.63 13.37 4.66
C ALA A 288 -25.27 12.10 5.47
N GLU A 289 -25.75 11.96 6.71
CA GLU A 289 -25.58 10.76 7.52
C GLU A 289 -26.17 9.51 6.85
N LEU A 290 -27.37 9.61 6.27
CA LEU A 290 -28.00 8.51 5.52
C LEU A 290 -27.16 8.13 4.29
N ILE A 291 -26.61 9.11 3.55
CA ILE A 291 -25.73 8.84 2.41
C ILE A 291 -24.46 8.11 2.88
N VAL A 292 -23.84 8.57 3.96
CA VAL A 292 -22.62 7.96 4.53
C VAL A 292 -22.91 6.54 5.03
N ASP A 293 -24.03 6.31 5.70
CA ASP A 293 -24.43 4.97 6.15
C ASP A 293 -24.70 4.02 4.99
N GLY A 294 -25.40 4.49 3.95
CA GLY A 294 -25.61 3.73 2.72
C GLY A 294 -24.31 3.37 2.00
N LEU A 295 -23.36 4.32 1.92
CA LEU A 295 -22.03 4.08 1.36
C LEU A 295 -21.24 3.06 2.18
N ASP A 296 -21.23 3.21 3.51
CA ASP A 296 -20.50 2.29 4.38
C ASP A 296 -21.04 0.86 4.25
N ARG A 297 -22.34 0.69 4.26
CA ARG A 297 -22.99 -0.60 4.05
C ARG A 297 -22.70 -1.19 2.68
N TYR A 298 -22.73 -0.36 1.63
CA TYR A 298 -22.38 -0.82 0.30
C TYR A 298 -20.91 -1.29 0.23
N CYS A 299 -19.98 -0.53 0.78
CA CYS A 299 -18.57 -0.90 0.86
C CYS A 299 -18.34 -2.12 1.77
N GLN A 300 -19.17 -2.31 2.78
CA GLN A 300 -19.16 -3.51 3.60
C GLN A 300 -19.58 -4.73 2.79
N ALA A 301 -20.63 -4.65 1.98
CA ALA A 301 -21.06 -5.74 1.10
C ALA A 301 -20.06 -6.04 -0.04
N HIS A 302 -19.30 -5.04 -0.46
CA HIS A 302 -18.35 -5.11 -1.57
C HIS A 302 -16.93 -4.76 -1.11
N HIS A 303 -16.37 -5.56 -0.20
CA HIS A 303 -15.09 -5.29 0.47
C HIS A 303 -13.87 -5.17 -0.46
N PHE A 304 -13.98 -5.63 -1.71
CA PHE A 304 -12.94 -5.52 -2.74
C PHE A 304 -12.90 -4.14 -3.43
N LEU A 305 -13.96 -3.30 -3.25
CA LEU A 305 -14.00 -1.98 -3.87
C LEU A 305 -13.05 -1.01 -3.17
N ASP A 306 -12.32 -0.26 -3.96
CA ASP A 306 -11.47 0.87 -3.54
C ASP A 306 -11.95 2.21 -4.09
N ARG A 307 -12.89 2.20 -5.05
CA ARG A 307 -13.39 3.38 -5.78
C ARG A 307 -14.90 3.33 -5.97
N VAL A 308 -15.55 4.46 -5.70
CA VAL A 308 -16.99 4.65 -5.90
C VAL A 308 -17.25 5.98 -6.59
N SER A 309 -18.16 6.02 -7.55
CA SER A 309 -18.74 7.25 -8.07
C SER A 309 -20.20 7.36 -7.67
N VAL A 310 -20.59 8.53 -7.14
CA VAL A 310 -21.94 8.81 -6.66
C VAL A 310 -22.55 9.90 -7.51
N GLU A 311 -23.69 9.61 -8.16
CA GLU A 311 -24.38 10.54 -9.03
C GLU A 311 -25.57 11.21 -8.34
N SER A 312 -25.98 12.34 -8.91
CA SER A 312 -27.19 13.07 -8.53
C SER A 312 -27.11 13.82 -7.20
N LEU A 313 -25.90 14.29 -6.84
CA LEU A 313 -25.76 15.26 -5.77
C LEU A 313 -26.35 16.61 -6.23
N HIS A 314 -27.43 17.06 -5.59
CA HIS A 314 -28.17 18.23 -6.01
C HIS A 314 -28.73 19.07 -4.85
N ASP A 315 -28.44 18.70 -3.61
CA ASP A 315 -28.74 19.49 -2.41
C ASP A 315 -27.44 20.08 -1.88
N PHE A 316 -27.38 21.43 -1.82
CA PHE A 316 -26.14 22.13 -1.47
C PHE A 316 -25.74 21.90 0.00
N ASP A 317 -26.68 22.05 0.91
CA ASP A 317 -26.38 21.96 2.33
C ASP A 317 -25.99 20.52 2.73
N SER A 318 -26.64 19.52 2.14
CA SER A 318 -26.25 18.12 2.29
C SER A 318 -24.88 17.84 1.66
N ALA A 319 -24.52 18.50 0.57
CA ALA A 319 -23.20 18.36 -0.04
C ALA A 319 -22.07 18.93 0.84
N VAL A 320 -22.33 20.06 1.52
CA VAL A 320 -21.40 20.64 2.51
C VAL A 320 -21.17 19.68 3.67
N GLU A 321 -22.24 19.13 4.24
CA GLU A 321 -22.15 18.17 5.34
C GLU A 321 -21.45 16.87 4.92
N LEU A 322 -21.75 16.37 3.74
CA LEU A 322 -21.10 15.19 3.17
C LEU A 322 -19.58 15.41 3.00
N ALA A 323 -19.18 16.56 2.48
CA ALA A 323 -17.78 16.93 2.34
C ALA A 323 -17.07 17.01 3.71
N ARG A 324 -17.76 17.57 4.71
CA ARG A 324 -17.24 17.63 6.09
C ARG A 324 -17.05 16.24 6.70
N MET A 325 -18.00 15.32 6.50
CA MET A 325 -17.98 13.97 7.07
C MET A 325 -16.96 13.06 6.41
N LEU A 326 -16.79 13.17 5.10
CA LEU A 326 -15.92 12.29 4.32
C LEU A 326 -14.50 12.85 4.17
N GLY A 327 -14.33 14.17 4.28
CA GLY A 327 -13.02 14.81 4.20
C GLY A 327 -12.25 14.43 2.91
N PRO A 328 -10.98 14.04 3.02
CA PRO A 328 -10.13 13.77 1.84
C PRO A 328 -10.55 12.54 1.02
N GLN A 329 -11.43 11.67 1.54
CA GLN A 329 -11.96 10.53 0.80
C GLN A 329 -12.92 10.96 -0.33
N LEU A 330 -13.54 12.15 -0.20
CA LEU A 330 -14.50 12.68 -1.15
C LEU A 330 -13.81 13.64 -2.12
N THR A 331 -14.03 13.43 -3.40
CA THR A 331 -13.81 14.44 -4.44
C THR A 331 -15.17 14.88 -4.99
N LEU A 332 -15.57 16.08 -4.61
CA LEU A 332 -16.76 16.69 -5.14
C LEU A 332 -16.45 17.32 -6.49
N THR A 333 -17.05 16.80 -7.54
CA THR A 333 -16.85 17.22 -8.93
C THR A 333 -18.15 17.79 -9.49
N TYR A 334 -18.13 19.02 -10.00
CA TYR A 334 -19.28 19.65 -10.62
C TYR A 334 -19.14 19.68 -12.13
N LEU A 335 -20.15 19.15 -12.83
CA LEU A 335 -20.23 19.21 -14.29
C LEU A 335 -20.98 20.47 -14.70
N ASP A 336 -20.23 21.47 -15.14
CA ASP A 336 -20.77 22.72 -15.64
C ASP A 336 -21.08 22.60 -17.13
N THR A 337 -22.37 22.77 -17.46
CA THR A 337 -22.87 22.65 -18.83
C THR A 337 -23.91 23.75 -19.07
N SER A 338 -23.72 24.52 -20.11
CA SER A 338 -24.63 25.61 -20.47
C SER A 338 -26.06 25.10 -20.72
N ALA A 339 -27.05 25.93 -20.41
CA ALA A 339 -28.45 25.57 -20.59
C ALA A 339 -28.76 25.21 -22.05
N ALA A 340 -28.13 25.89 -23.01
CA ALA A 340 -28.31 25.63 -24.45
C ALA A 340 -27.85 24.21 -24.83
N VAL A 341 -26.67 23.78 -24.36
CA VAL A 341 -26.14 22.44 -24.64
C VAL A 341 -26.97 21.37 -23.94
N ARG A 342 -27.42 21.61 -22.70
CA ARG A 342 -28.28 20.68 -21.96
C ARG A 342 -29.63 20.47 -22.62
N ALA A 343 -30.25 21.54 -23.17
CA ALA A 343 -31.49 21.44 -23.93
C ALA A 343 -31.32 20.63 -25.23
N GLN A 344 -30.14 20.67 -25.85
CA GLN A 344 -29.85 19.88 -27.07
C GLN A 344 -29.61 18.39 -26.74
N ARG A 345 -29.06 18.08 -25.57
CA ARG A 345 -28.75 16.69 -25.13
C ARG A 345 -29.98 15.97 -24.59
N GLY A 346 -30.94 16.70 -24.06
CA GLY A 346 -32.14 16.13 -23.45
C GLY A 346 -33.03 15.45 -24.47
N THR A 347 -33.41 14.19 -24.20
CA THR A 347 -34.49 13.52 -24.96
C THR A 347 -35.87 14.03 -24.58
N ALA A 348 -36.00 14.62 -23.38
CA ALA A 348 -37.16 15.35 -22.92
C ALA A 348 -37.14 16.78 -23.51
N GLY A 349 -38.27 17.36 -23.81
CA GLY A 349 -38.35 18.71 -24.37
C GLY A 349 -37.69 19.77 -23.46
N ALA A 350 -37.30 20.91 -24.02
CA ALA A 350 -36.65 22.00 -23.29
C ALA A 350 -37.41 22.45 -22.02
N GLN A 351 -38.76 22.37 -22.06
CA GLN A 351 -39.63 22.70 -20.93
C GLN A 351 -39.41 21.73 -19.74
N ASP A 352 -39.32 20.42 -19.98
CA ASP A 352 -39.06 19.41 -18.92
C ASP A 352 -37.71 19.60 -18.28
N VAL A 353 -36.68 19.98 -19.04
CA VAL A 353 -35.34 20.30 -18.49
C VAL A 353 -35.44 21.53 -17.59
N ALA A 354 -36.14 22.58 -18.02
CA ALA A 354 -36.29 23.80 -17.25
C ALA A 354 -37.07 23.57 -15.93
N ASP A 355 -38.11 22.74 -15.96
CA ASP A 355 -38.91 22.41 -14.75
C ASP A 355 -38.08 21.59 -13.75
N ARG A 356 -37.33 20.61 -14.23
CA ARG A 356 -36.39 19.85 -13.38
C ARG A 356 -35.27 20.73 -12.82
N ASP A 357 -34.77 21.68 -13.60
CA ASP A 357 -33.73 22.61 -13.15
C ASP A 357 -34.26 23.59 -12.11
N ARG A 358 -35.49 24.05 -12.19
CA ARG A 358 -36.12 24.90 -11.18
C ARG A 358 -36.15 24.20 -9.83
N VAL A 359 -36.51 22.90 -9.78
CA VAL A 359 -36.49 22.12 -8.56
C VAL A 359 -35.07 21.95 -8.01
N LYS A 360 -34.08 21.71 -8.87
CA LYS A 360 -32.69 21.56 -8.44
C LYS A 360 -32.07 22.86 -7.97
N SER A 361 -32.32 23.98 -8.66
CA SER A 361 -31.86 25.31 -8.22
C SER A 361 -32.48 25.72 -6.88
N ALA A 362 -33.74 25.36 -6.63
CA ALA A 362 -34.38 25.56 -5.32
C ALA A 362 -33.66 24.83 -4.18
N ARG A 363 -32.95 23.74 -4.48
CA ARG A 363 -32.09 22.98 -3.55
C ARG A 363 -30.63 23.42 -3.60
N GLY A 364 -30.27 24.44 -4.38
CA GLY A 364 -28.92 24.97 -4.49
C GLY A 364 -27.96 24.10 -5.31
N ALA A 365 -28.46 23.28 -6.24
CA ALA A 365 -27.61 22.43 -7.08
C ALA A 365 -26.56 23.21 -7.89
N ASP A 366 -26.88 24.41 -8.31
CA ASP A 366 -25.99 25.35 -9.00
C ASP A 366 -24.87 25.88 -8.07
N LYS A 367 -25.15 26.00 -6.76
CA LYS A 367 -24.17 26.46 -5.76
C LYS A 367 -23.10 25.42 -5.46
N ILE A 368 -23.34 24.14 -5.76
CA ILE A 368 -22.38 23.07 -5.49
C ILE A 368 -21.05 23.33 -6.20
N ALA A 369 -21.07 24.02 -7.35
CA ALA A 369 -19.85 24.46 -8.04
C ALA A 369 -18.89 25.26 -7.15
N SER A 370 -19.42 26.04 -6.20
CA SER A 370 -18.59 26.88 -5.31
C SER A 370 -17.84 26.12 -4.22
N ILE A 371 -18.23 24.87 -3.95
CA ILE A 371 -17.58 24.00 -2.95
C ILE A 371 -16.90 22.77 -3.58
N ALA A 372 -17.05 22.62 -4.90
CA ALA A 372 -16.46 21.50 -5.63
C ALA A 372 -14.92 21.66 -5.70
N GLN A 373 -14.19 20.56 -5.45
CA GLN A 373 -12.74 20.52 -5.67
C GLN A 373 -12.41 20.61 -7.17
N GLU A 374 -13.32 20.13 -8.03
CA GLU A 374 -13.17 20.18 -9.49
C GLU A 374 -14.45 20.64 -10.17
N VAL A 375 -14.33 21.64 -11.04
CA VAL A 375 -15.41 22.08 -11.93
C VAL A 375 -15.01 21.75 -13.36
N ILE A 376 -15.74 20.83 -13.98
CA ILE A 376 -15.48 20.37 -15.35
C ILE A 376 -16.48 21.01 -16.30
N SER A 377 -16.00 21.90 -17.18
CA SER A 377 -16.82 22.40 -18.28
C SER A 377 -17.13 21.27 -19.27
N ASN A 378 -18.40 21.02 -19.54
CA ASN A 378 -18.85 19.92 -20.39
C ASN A 378 -19.74 20.39 -21.55
N ASP A 379 -19.43 21.54 -22.16
CA ASP A 379 -20.09 22.03 -23.38
C ASP A 379 -19.50 21.43 -24.67
N GLY A 380 -18.30 20.88 -24.56
CA GLY A 380 -17.53 20.33 -25.67
C GLY A 380 -17.84 18.86 -25.99
N PRO A 381 -17.02 18.27 -26.88
CA PRO A 381 -17.12 16.86 -27.23
C PRO A 381 -16.93 15.93 -26.02
N ARG A 382 -17.57 14.78 -26.05
CA ARG A 382 -17.50 13.75 -25.01
C ARG A 382 -16.04 13.38 -24.61
N LEU A 383 -15.15 13.31 -25.59
CA LEU A 383 -13.73 13.01 -25.37
C LEU A 383 -13.06 14.01 -24.39
N VAL A 384 -13.48 15.29 -24.40
CA VAL A 384 -12.93 16.29 -23.48
C VAL A 384 -13.33 15.99 -22.05
N LEU A 385 -14.59 15.61 -21.80
CA LEU A 385 -15.04 15.15 -20.49
C LEU A 385 -14.25 13.92 -20.03
N GLU A 386 -14.11 12.92 -20.90
CA GLU A 386 -13.38 11.69 -20.61
C GLU A 386 -11.93 11.98 -20.18
N ARG A 387 -11.22 12.85 -20.92
CA ARG A 387 -9.85 13.28 -20.57
C ARG A 387 -9.76 14.00 -19.23
N ARG A 388 -10.76 14.83 -18.91
CA ARG A 388 -10.82 15.50 -17.60
C ARG A 388 -11.05 14.51 -16.46
N LEU A 389 -11.87 13.48 -16.69
CA LEU A 389 -12.09 12.40 -15.70
C LEU A 389 -10.84 11.54 -15.54
N ASP A 390 -10.09 11.25 -16.62
CA ASP A 390 -8.79 10.59 -16.53
C ASP A 390 -7.83 11.36 -15.61
N HIS A 391 -7.71 12.68 -15.83
CA HIS A 391 -6.89 13.54 -14.97
C HIS A 391 -7.34 13.52 -13.51
N LEU A 392 -8.66 13.60 -13.28
CA LEU A 392 -9.20 13.56 -11.92
C LEU A 392 -8.84 12.28 -11.17
N VAL A 393 -8.97 11.14 -11.83
CA VAL A 393 -8.64 9.82 -11.23
C VAL A 393 -7.14 9.68 -11.03
N LEU A 394 -6.32 10.09 -11.99
CA LEU A 394 -4.87 10.01 -11.87
C LEU A 394 -4.34 10.92 -10.75
N ALA A 395 -4.85 12.14 -10.63
CA ALA A 395 -4.46 13.08 -9.59
C ALA A 395 -4.72 12.58 -8.16
N ARG A 396 -5.66 11.64 -8.00
CA ARG A 396 -6.05 11.05 -6.69
C ARG A 396 -5.54 9.62 -6.50
N ARG A 397 -4.61 9.19 -7.33
CA ARG A 397 -4.17 7.80 -7.35
C ARG A 397 -3.46 7.37 -6.07
N TRP A 398 -2.71 8.27 -5.45
CA TRP A 398 -1.89 7.97 -4.29
C TRP A 398 -2.18 8.90 -3.12
N PRO A 399 -2.02 8.42 -1.86
CA PRO A 399 -2.09 9.28 -0.70
C PRO A 399 -0.94 10.29 -0.71
N GLU A 400 -1.22 11.49 -0.19
CA GLU A 400 -0.21 12.53 -0.02
C GLU A 400 0.34 12.47 1.42
N HIS A 401 1.66 12.62 1.56
CA HIS A 401 2.35 12.68 2.83
C HIS A 401 3.21 13.95 2.89
N GLN A 402 3.21 14.59 4.05
CA GLN A 402 4.20 15.62 4.32
C GLN A 402 5.52 14.92 4.70
N PRO A 403 6.60 15.12 3.91
CA PRO A 403 7.84 14.43 4.16
C PRO A 403 8.53 14.92 5.43
N ASN A 404 9.08 14.02 6.22
CA ASN A 404 10.00 14.36 7.29
C ASN A 404 11.36 14.73 6.70
N THR A 405 11.90 15.87 7.07
CA THR A 405 13.21 16.34 6.57
C THR A 405 14.35 15.85 7.45
N MET A 406 15.50 15.61 6.82
CA MET A 406 16.76 15.26 7.50
C MET A 406 17.81 16.35 7.23
N PRO A 407 18.73 16.64 8.18
CA PRO A 407 19.84 17.54 7.94
C PRO A 407 20.86 16.90 6.97
N VAL A 408 21.52 17.74 6.16
CA VAL A 408 22.46 17.30 5.11
C VAL A 408 23.58 16.39 5.66
N ASN A 409 24.11 16.72 6.84
CA ASN A 409 25.19 15.95 7.48
C ASN A 409 24.79 14.54 7.93
N ALA A 410 23.49 14.21 7.95
CA ALA A 410 23.02 12.86 8.25
C ALA A 410 23.10 11.91 7.04
N LEU A 411 23.41 12.43 5.84
CA LEU A 411 23.55 11.62 4.62
C LEU A 411 24.85 10.82 4.56
N GLY A 412 25.91 11.25 5.30
CA GLY A 412 27.23 10.61 5.28
C GLY A 412 27.93 10.72 3.93
N LEU A 413 27.73 11.82 3.23
CA LEU A 413 28.37 12.13 1.96
C LEU A 413 29.80 12.69 2.18
N PRO A 414 30.66 12.70 1.16
CA PRO A 414 31.93 13.45 1.21
C PRO A 414 31.69 14.92 1.59
N VAL A 415 32.58 15.48 2.42
CA VAL A 415 32.44 16.83 2.99
C VAL A 415 32.15 17.93 1.95
N HIS A 416 32.78 17.85 0.77
CA HIS A 416 32.54 18.84 -0.30
C HIS A 416 31.10 18.74 -0.86
N LEU A 417 30.51 17.53 -0.93
CA LEU A 417 29.12 17.35 -1.38
C LEU A 417 28.11 17.75 -0.30
N GLU A 418 28.42 17.52 0.98
CA GLU A 418 27.60 18.04 2.08
C GLU A 418 27.62 19.57 2.10
N SER A 419 28.80 20.19 1.90
CA SER A 419 28.92 21.64 1.77
C SER A 419 28.16 22.18 0.57
N TYR A 420 28.27 21.51 -0.58
CA TYR A 420 27.53 21.86 -1.79
C TYR A 420 26.01 21.81 -1.55
N LEU A 421 25.48 20.71 -0.99
CA LEU A 421 24.05 20.56 -0.72
C LEU A 421 23.55 21.58 0.30
N SER A 422 24.34 21.88 1.33
CA SER A 422 23.97 22.88 2.33
C SER A 422 23.88 24.28 1.71
N THR A 423 24.86 24.66 0.88
CA THR A 423 24.86 25.96 0.18
C THR A 423 23.73 26.02 -0.86
N LEU A 424 23.49 24.92 -1.59
CA LEU A 424 22.39 24.81 -2.55
C LEU A 424 21.04 25.01 -1.84
N LEU A 425 20.86 24.33 -0.71
CA LEU A 425 19.65 24.43 0.10
C LEU A 425 19.41 25.85 0.58
N ASP A 426 20.41 26.49 1.20
CA ASP A 426 20.32 27.86 1.70
C ASP A 426 19.94 28.86 0.61
N ARG A 427 20.51 28.70 -0.58
CA ARG A 427 20.22 29.57 -1.72
C ARG A 427 18.86 29.35 -2.35
N LEU A 428 18.35 28.11 -2.35
CA LEU A 428 17.04 27.79 -2.92
C LEU A 428 15.88 28.05 -1.95
N THR A 429 16.15 28.06 -0.63
CA THR A 429 15.13 28.25 0.43
C THR A 429 15.22 29.57 1.16
N GLY A 430 15.89 30.58 0.58
CA GLY A 430 16.00 31.94 1.13
C GLY A 430 14.65 32.62 1.43
N PRO A 431 14.62 33.94 1.66
CA PRO A 431 13.39 34.67 2.04
C PRO A 431 12.21 34.50 1.07
N GLN A 432 12.49 34.19 -0.18
CA GLN A 432 11.54 33.79 -1.20
C GLN A 432 11.98 32.45 -1.75
N PRO A 433 11.45 31.34 -1.22
CA PRO A 433 11.83 30.00 -1.67
C PRO A 433 11.55 29.80 -3.16
N LEU A 434 12.53 29.25 -3.87
CA LEU A 434 12.40 28.88 -5.29
C LEU A 434 11.86 27.47 -5.48
N ILE A 435 11.76 26.71 -4.40
CA ILE A 435 11.39 25.30 -4.41
C ILE A 435 10.34 24.99 -3.34
N ASP A 436 9.61 23.90 -3.54
CA ASP A 436 8.66 23.35 -2.57
C ASP A 436 9.22 22.13 -1.83
N LEU A 437 10.13 21.42 -2.49
CA LEU A 437 10.83 20.27 -1.95
C LEU A 437 12.24 20.17 -2.54
N LEU A 438 13.21 19.84 -1.71
CA LEU A 438 14.51 19.32 -2.13
C LEU A 438 14.78 18.02 -1.39
N ALA A 439 15.04 16.96 -2.13
CA ALA A 439 15.38 15.64 -1.59
C ALA A 439 16.58 15.05 -2.32
N VAL A 440 17.36 14.22 -1.62
CA VAL A 440 18.41 13.39 -2.23
C VAL A 440 17.86 12.00 -2.50
N THR A 441 18.27 11.40 -3.60
CA THR A 441 17.88 10.04 -4.01
C THR A 441 19.10 9.22 -4.44
N GLY A 442 18.92 7.96 -4.80
CA GLY A 442 19.99 7.10 -5.26
C GLY A 442 20.98 6.68 -4.16
N SER A 443 22.25 6.56 -4.50
CA SER A 443 23.30 6.12 -3.58
C SER A 443 23.58 7.15 -2.47
N GLY A 444 23.40 8.44 -2.75
CA GLY A 444 23.56 9.52 -1.78
C GLY A 444 22.56 9.45 -0.64
N ALA A 445 21.30 9.15 -0.93
CA ALA A 445 20.24 9.00 0.08
C ALA A 445 20.49 7.82 1.03
N ARG A 446 21.22 6.79 0.59
CA ARG A 446 21.37 5.51 1.29
C ARG A 446 22.71 5.35 2.02
N GLY A 447 23.54 6.40 2.08
CA GLY A 447 24.88 6.32 2.66
C GLY A 447 25.83 5.37 1.90
N LYS A 448 25.52 5.04 0.62
CA LYS A 448 26.30 4.13 -0.23
C LYS A 448 26.98 4.87 -1.39
N TYR A 449 27.27 6.16 -1.21
CA TYR A 449 27.97 6.95 -2.22
C TYR A 449 29.38 6.41 -2.46
N GLN A 450 29.75 6.21 -3.72
CA GLN A 450 31.09 5.75 -4.13
C GLN A 450 31.74 6.79 -5.05
N HIS A 451 32.84 7.38 -4.58
CA HIS A 451 33.58 8.37 -5.35
C HIS A 451 34.03 7.82 -6.70
N GLY A 452 33.90 8.60 -7.77
CA GLY A 452 34.24 8.20 -9.15
C GLY A 452 33.21 7.29 -9.84
N TRP A 453 32.22 6.76 -9.10
CA TRP A 453 31.16 5.91 -9.64
C TRP A 453 29.77 6.50 -9.48
N SER A 454 29.45 7.03 -8.30
CA SER A 454 28.13 7.57 -8.00
C SER A 454 27.95 8.99 -8.55
N ASP A 455 26.75 9.28 -9.06
CA ASP A 455 26.27 10.64 -9.29
C ASP A 455 25.67 11.19 -7.99
N LEU A 456 25.55 12.50 -7.85
CA LEU A 456 24.74 13.14 -6.84
C LEU A 456 23.33 13.35 -7.44
N ASP A 457 22.38 12.50 -7.06
CA ASP A 457 21.02 12.58 -7.57
C ASP A 457 20.12 13.35 -6.62
N VAL A 458 19.48 14.41 -7.11
CA VAL A 458 18.54 15.25 -6.36
C VAL A 458 17.17 15.28 -7.05
N PHE A 459 16.13 15.30 -6.23
CA PHE A 459 14.75 15.44 -6.65
C PHE A 459 14.21 16.76 -6.09
N VAL A 460 13.64 17.57 -6.98
CA VAL A 460 13.16 18.92 -6.65
C VAL A 460 11.72 19.08 -7.11
N VAL A 461 10.91 19.72 -6.29
CA VAL A 461 9.61 20.26 -6.70
C VAL A 461 9.68 21.77 -6.66
N ALA A 462 9.32 22.42 -7.75
CA ALA A 462 9.37 23.86 -7.90
C ALA A 462 8.34 24.34 -8.92
N ASP A 463 7.91 25.60 -8.82
CA ASP A 463 7.08 26.19 -9.87
C ASP A 463 7.90 26.46 -11.13
N ALA A 464 7.25 26.40 -12.29
CA ALA A 464 7.92 26.62 -13.58
C ALA A 464 8.62 28.00 -13.67
N GLU A 465 8.10 29.00 -12.99
CA GLU A 465 8.64 30.36 -12.94
C GLU A 465 9.96 30.44 -12.15
N SER A 466 10.23 29.47 -11.28
CA SER A 466 11.45 29.39 -10.46
C SER A 466 12.66 28.86 -11.21
N LEU A 467 12.48 28.25 -12.39
CA LEU A 467 13.56 27.58 -13.14
C LEU A 467 14.74 28.50 -13.48
N ASP A 468 14.49 29.74 -13.86
CA ASP A 468 15.57 30.69 -14.16
C ASP A 468 16.38 31.08 -12.91
N GLY A 469 15.72 31.18 -11.76
CA GLY A 469 16.35 31.39 -10.47
C GLY A 469 17.24 30.19 -10.07
N MET A 470 16.70 29.01 -10.17
CA MET A 470 17.43 27.76 -9.90
C MET A 470 18.63 27.59 -10.81
N ARG A 471 18.47 27.84 -12.12
CA ARG A 471 19.56 27.75 -13.11
C ARG A 471 20.75 28.64 -12.74
N ARG A 472 20.50 29.87 -12.27
CA ARG A 472 21.57 30.79 -11.82
C ARG A 472 22.28 30.24 -10.59
N VAL A 473 21.53 29.75 -9.60
CA VAL A 473 22.10 29.15 -8.38
C VAL A 473 22.99 27.95 -8.73
N LEU A 474 22.53 27.08 -9.61
CA LEU A 474 23.28 25.88 -10.03
C LEU A 474 24.55 26.24 -10.79
N ALA A 475 24.49 27.21 -11.71
CA ALA A 475 25.67 27.67 -12.44
C ALA A 475 26.74 28.27 -11.52
N ASP A 476 26.34 29.02 -10.50
CA ASP A 476 27.25 29.59 -9.52
C ASP A 476 27.96 28.53 -8.65
N LEU A 477 27.31 27.37 -8.43
CA LEU A 477 27.80 26.30 -7.56
C LEU A 477 28.44 25.13 -8.33
N GLU A 478 28.50 25.18 -9.65
CA GLU A 478 28.99 24.04 -10.46
C GLU A 478 30.42 23.62 -10.09
N ALA A 479 31.30 24.56 -9.79
CA ALA A 479 32.68 24.29 -9.40
C ALA A 479 32.79 23.52 -8.07
N ASP A 480 31.85 23.70 -7.16
CA ASP A 480 31.84 23.08 -5.82
C ASP A 480 31.52 21.58 -5.86
N LEU A 481 30.99 21.08 -6.99
CA LEU A 481 30.76 19.65 -7.20
C LEU A 481 32.06 18.84 -7.34
N GLY A 482 33.20 19.47 -7.57
CA GLY A 482 34.49 18.78 -7.68
C GLY A 482 34.55 17.71 -8.79
N GLY A 483 33.83 17.94 -9.88
CA GLY A 483 33.72 17.00 -11.00
C GLY A 483 32.70 15.87 -10.84
N VAL A 484 31.94 15.85 -9.75
CA VAL A 484 30.83 14.93 -9.56
C VAL A 484 29.65 15.36 -10.43
N LYS A 485 29.06 14.40 -11.15
CA LYS A 485 27.86 14.67 -11.96
C LYS A 485 26.64 14.88 -11.06
N LEU A 486 25.96 16.00 -11.25
CA LEU A 486 24.66 16.27 -10.64
C LEU A 486 23.56 15.70 -11.53
N GLY A 487 22.81 14.73 -11.00
CA GLY A 487 21.56 14.25 -11.58
C GLY A 487 20.39 15.00 -10.94
N MET A 488 19.70 15.85 -11.68
CA MET A 488 18.57 16.61 -11.14
C MET A 488 17.28 16.23 -11.83
N THR A 489 16.27 15.86 -11.04
CA THR A 489 14.91 15.66 -11.49
C THR A 489 14.04 16.76 -10.91
N VAL A 490 13.40 17.55 -11.76
CA VAL A 490 12.55 18.68 -11.35
C VAL A 490 11.13 18.43 -11.82
N LEU A 491 10.18 18.56 -10.93
CA LEU A 491 8.73 18.52 -11.22
C LEU A 491 8.06 19.78 -10.68
N THR A 492 6.96 20.15 -11.30
CA THR A 492 6.05 21.13 -10.72
C THR A 492 5.07 20.47 -9.74
N ARG A 493 4.45 21.27 -8.85
CA ARG A 493 3.36 20.79 -7.97
C ARG A 493 2.26 20.11 -8.77
N ALA A 494 1.88 20.71 -9.92
CA ALA A 494 0.82 20.17 -10.77
C ALA A 494 1.20 18.81 -11.35
N GLU A 495 2.43 18.63 -11.81
CA GLU A 495 2.93 17.35 -12.31
C GLU A 495 2.99 16.29 -11.21
N CYS A 496 3.49 16.62 -10.01
CA CYS A 496 3.48 15.70 -8.87
C CYS A 496 2.04 15.24 -8.53
N ARG A 497 1.09 16.17 -8.52
CA ARG A 497 -0.31 15.87 -8.19
C ARG A 497 -1.08 15.21 -9.31
N SER A 498 -0.60 15.29 -10.54
CA SER A 498 -1.30 14.74 -11.71
C SER A 498 -1.46 13.22 -11.66
N GLY A 499 -0.64 12.51 -10.88
CA GLY A 499 -0.57 11.05 -10.90
C GLY A 499 -0.04 10.46 -12.21
N ALA A 500 0.23 11.29 -13.22
CA ALA A 500 0.75 10.89 -14.52
C ALA A 500 2.28 10.94 -14.53
N VAL A 501 2.90 10.17 -13.63
CA VAL A 501 4.36 10.10 -13.53
C VAL A 501 4.92 9.00 -14.42
N THR A 502 6.15 9.23 -14.90
CA THR A 502 6.92 8.14 -15.51
C THR A 502 7.30 7.14 -14.42
N SER A 503 7.58 5.94 -14.82
CA SER A 503 7.98 4.87 -13.93
C SER A 503 9.25 5.15 -13.13
N ARG A 504 10.23 5.84 -13.70
CA ARG A 504 11.39 6.31 -12.93
C ARG A 504 10.94 7.24 -11.79
N LEU A 505 9.99 8.12 -12.04
CA LEU A 505 9.44 9.02 -11.03
C LEU A 505 8.59 8.26 -10.01
N LEU A 506 7.77 7.32 -10.47
CA LEU A 506 7.02 6.43 -9.58
C LEU A 506 7.96 5.68 -8.62
N HIS A 507 9.06 5.15 -9.16
CA HIS A 507 10.07 4.50 -8.33
C HIS A 507 10.69 5.46 -7.30
N ILE A 508 11.06 6.68 -7.70
CA ILE A 508 11.62 7.68 -6.80
C ILE A 508 10.62 8.02 -5.68
N LEU A 509 9.35 8.27 -6.02
CA LEU A 509 8.31 8.60 -5.05
C LEU A 509 8.02 7.43 -4.09
N ALA A 510 8.00 6.20 -4.59
CA ALA A 510 7.80 5.00 -3.77
C ALA A 510 8.94 4.77 -2.75
N LEU A 511 10.13 5.32 -2.98
CA LEU A 511 11.28 5.19 -2.08
C LEU A 511 11.21 6.10 -0.85
N ILE A 512 10.22 6.99 -0.73
CA ILE A 512 10.10 7.91 0.42
C ILE A 512 9.96 7.14 1.75
N GLY A 513 9.22 6.05 1.74
CA GLY A 513 9.01 5.20 2.92
C GLY A 513 10.19 4.30 3.28
N SER A 514 11.10 4.00 2.32
CA SER A 514 12.23 3.07 2.49
C SER A 514 13.58 3.78 2.65
N GLY A 515 13.60 5.11 2.80
CA GLY A 515 14.82 5.91 2.93
C GLY A 515 15.62 6.06 1.63
N GLY A 516 15.06 5.71 0.48
CA GLY A 516 15.69 5.90 -0.82
C GLY A 516 15.40 7.25 -1.48
N LEU A 517 14.47 8.01 -0.91
CA LEU A 517 14.24 9.43 -1.14
C LEU A 517 14.31 10.14 0.21
N VAL A 518 15.32 10.97 0.43
CA VAL A 518 15.57 11.65 1.69
C VAL A 518 15.33 13.15 1.52
N PRO A 519 14.21 13.66 2.02
CA PRO A 519 13.91 15.10 1.98
C PRO A 519 14.89 15.88 2.88
N LEU A 520 15.50 16.91 2.33
CA LEU A 520 16.34 17.86 3.07
C LEU A 520 15.56 19.10 3.46
N TRP A 521 14.60 19.48 2.64
CA TRP A 521 13.70 20.59 2.89
C TRP A 521 12.34 20.36 2.22
N CYS A 522 11.28 20.81 2.89
CA CYS A 522 9.93 20.76 2.38
C CYS A 522 9.14 21.98 2.88
N ASP A 523 8.44 22.66 1.98
CA ASP A 523 7.51 23.72 2.35
C ASP A 523 6.36 23.15 3.21
N ARG A 524 5.95 23.90 4.25
CA ARG A 524 4.92 23.46 5.21
C ARG A 524 3.57 23.18 4.58
N GLY A 525 3.28 23.81 3.44
CA GLY A 525 2.04 23.63 2.68
C GLY A 525 2.12 22.58 1.58
N PHE A 526 3.24 21.86 1.44
CA PHE A 526 3.45 20.89 0.39
C PHE A 526 3.42 19.46 0.93
N ALA A 527 2.66 18.60 0.27
CA ALA A 527 2.65 17.17 0.49
C ALA A 527 2.98 16.43 -0.80
N LEU A 528 3.78 15.37 -0.67
CA LEU A 528 4.25 14.55 -1.79
C LEU A 528 3.38 13.31 -1.92
N PRO A 529 2.91 12.95 -3.14
CA PRO A 529 2.23 11.67 -3.34
C PRO A 529 3.18 10.51 -3.05
N ALA A 530 2.73 9.54 -2.28
CA ALA A 530 3.47 8.32 -1.96
C ALA A 530 2.78 7.11 -2.61
N PRO A 531 3.18 6.73 -3.82
CA PRO A 531 2.64 5.55 -4.48
C PRO A 531 3.06 4.27 -3.75
N ASP A 532 2.16 3.31 -3.66
CA ASP A 532 2.51 1.95 -3.33
C ASP A 532 3.10 1.29 -4.59
N ALA A 533 4.40 1.09 -4.59
CA ALA A 533 5.13 0.51 -5.72
C ALA A 533 4.65 -0.90 -6.08
N ALA A 534 4.10 -1.64 -5.12
CA ALA A 534 3.59 -2.99 -5.33
C ALA A 534 2.27 -3.02 -6.12
N THR A 535 1.52 -1.90 -6.16
CA THR A 535 0.20 -1.86 -6.80
C THR A 535 0.22 -1.43 -8.26
N ASP A 536 1.35 -0.95 -8.78
CA ASP A 536 1.43 -0.45 -10.16
C ASP A 536 2.16 -1.40 -11.11
N VAL A 537 1.60 -2.60 -11.24
CA VAL A 537 2.09 -3.64 -12.16
C VAL A 537 2.21 -3.12 -13.59
N ASP A 538 1.26 -2.30 -14.04
CA ASP A 538 1.22 -1.77 -15.40
C ASP A 538 2.40 -0.84 -15.70
N VAL A 539 2.72 0.07 -14.79
CA VAL A 539 3.86 0.98 -14.92
C VAL A 539 5.16 0.20 -14.85
N SER A 540 5.28 -0.71 -13.89
CA SER A 540 6.47 -1.55 -13.73
C SER A 540 6.70 -2.46 -14.94
N LEU A 541 5.64 -3.00 -15.56
CA LEU A 541 5.76 -3.81 -16.78
C LEU A 541 6.29 -2.98 -17.96
N ARG A 542 5.75 -1.78 -18.18
CA ARG A 542 6.22 -0.87 -19.26
C ARG A 542 7.68 -0.52 -19.09
N ASP A 543 8.13 -0.32 -17.88
CA ASP A 543 9.53 -0.01 -17.53
C ASP A 543 10.45 -1.17 -17.77
N GLY A 544 10.04 -2.34 -17.32
CA GLY A 544 10.80 -3.53 -17.57
C GLY A 544 11.02 -3.74 -19.08
N ILE A 545 9.96 -3.54 -19.90
CA ILE A 545 10.08 -3.58 -21.35
C ILE A 545 11.05 -2.52 -21.87
N GLN A 546 10.95 -1.27 -21.40
CA GLN A 546 11.83 -0.19 -21.84
C GLN A 546 13.27 -0.41 -21.42
N ALA A 547 13.52 -0.85 -20.19
CA ALA A 547 14.86 -1.22 -19.70
C ALA A 547 15.44 -2.38 -20.52
N ALA A 548 14.65 -3.42 -20.79
CA ALA A 548 15.07 -4.54 -21.62
C ALA A 548 15.43 -4.13 -23.06
N VAL A 549 14.65 -3.20 -23.65
CA VAL A 549 14.97 -2.62 -24.97
C VAL A 549 16.29 -1.86 -24.92
N GLU A 550 16.54 -1.06 -23.88
CA GLU A 550 17.78 -0.31 -23.76
C GLU A 550 18.99 -1.24 -23.53
N ILE A 551 18.87 -2.29 -22.72
CA ILE A 551 19.92 -3.31 -22.56
C ILE A 551 20.27 -3.91 -23.93
N ARG A 552 19.27 -4.35 -24.70
CA ARG A 552 19.51 -4.93 -26.04
C ARG A 552 20.17 -3.92 -26.97
N ARG A 553 19.78 -2.65 -26.91
CA ARG A 553 20.42 -1.57 -27.68
C ARG A 553 21.89 -1.40 -27.31
N GLN A 554 22.24 -1.45 -26.01
CA GLN A 554 23.61 -1.38 -25.55
C GLN A 554 24.42 -2.61 -26.00
N LEU A 555 23.89 -3.81 -25.90
CA LEU A 555 24.52 -5.06 -26.34
C LEU A 555 24.77 -5.10 -27.85
N LEU A 556 23.95 -4.41 -28.64
CA LEU A 556 24.15 -4.31 -30.10
C LEU A 556 25.17 -3.26 -30.53
N LYS A 557 25.65 -2.40 -29.63
CA LYS A 557 26.76 -1.49 -29.92
C LYS A 557 28.08 -2.25 -29.97
N GLY A 558 28.94 -1.91 -30.88
CA GLY A 558 30.29 -2.50 -30.97
C GLY A 558 31.17 -2.25 -29.73
N ALA A 559 30.90 -1.18 -28.98
CA ALA A 559 31.49 -0.85 -27.68
C ALA A 559 30.44 -0.23 -26.79
N PRO A 560 29.76 -1.03 -25.96
CA PRO A 560 28.78 -0.50 -24.98
C PRO A 560 29.49 0.32 -23.90
N ASP A 561 28.84 1.35 -23.41
CA ASP A 561 29.23 2.00 -22.16
C ASP A 561 28.95 1.05 -20.99
N LEU A 562 30.01 0.59 -20.32
CA LEU A 562 29.88 -0.41 -19.24
C LEU A 562 29.06 0.11 -18.07
N ARG A 563 29.18 1.39 -17.74
CA ARG A 563 28.44 2.02 -16.65
C ARG A 563 26.96 2.10 -16.98
N ASP A 564 26.61 2.53 -18.20
CA ASP A 564 25.23 2.60 -18.65
C ASP A 564 24.61 1.20 -18.75
N LEU A 565 25.33 0.23 -19.29
CA LEU A 565 24.88 -1.16 -19.38
C LEU A 565 24.63 -1.75 -17.97
N TYR A 566 25.57 -1.55 -17.04
CA TYR A 566 25.41 -1.99 -15.65
C TYR A 566 24.19 -1.36 -14.97
N LYS A 567 24.04 -0.03 -15.09
CA LYS A 567 22.91 0.70 -14.46
C LYS A 567 21.55 0.29 -15.01
N VAL A 568 21.40 0.12 -16.32
CA VAL A 568 20.13 -0.29 -16.92
C VAL A 568 19.80 -1.76 -16.61
N THR A 569 20.82 -2.60 -16.52
CA THR A 569 20.68 -4.01 -16.11
C THR A 569 20.20 -4.10 -14.65
N ALA A 570 20.80 -3.30 -13.77
CA ALA A 570 20.38 -3.21 -12.37
C ALA A 570 18.94 -2.65 -12.21
N LEU A 571 18.56 -1.69 -13.05
CA LEU A 571 17.18 -1.19 -13.07
C LEU A 571 16.19 -2.31 -13.43
N LEU A 572 16.48 -3.11 -14.46
CA LEU A 572 15.64 -4.24 -14.84
C LEU A 572 15.55 -5.29 -13.72
N ALA A 573 16.68 -5.59 -13.05
CA ALA A 573 16.70 -6.49 -11.90
C ALA A 573 15.83 -5.98 -10.74
N LYS A 574 15.90 -4.68 -10.42
CA LYS A 574 15.03 -4.06 -9.40
C LYS A 574 13.55 -4.17 -9.73
N ILE A 575 13.18 -3.98 -11.00
CA ILE A 575 11.81 -4.11 -11.46
C ILE A 575 11.32 -5.54 -11.27
N GLN A 576 12.12 -6.54 -11.66
CA GLN A 576 11.78 -7.96 -11.49
C GLN A 576 11.59 -8.36 -10.02
N LEU A 577 12.54 -7.99 -9.18
CA LEU A 577 12.47 -8.29 -7.74
C LEU A 577 11.24 -7.66 -7.09
N ARG A 578 10.86 -6.46 -7.54
CA ARG A 578 9.65 -5.81 -7.06
C ARG A 578 8.38 -6.57 -7.43
N PHE A 579 8.29 -7.19 -8.60
CA PHE A 579 7.19 -8.08 -8.96
C PHE A 579 7.08 -9.27 -7.99
N SER A 580 8.20 -9.68 -7.40
CA SER A 580 8.26 -10.73 -6.37
C SER A 580 8.10 -10.20 -4.95
N GLY A 581 7.77 -8.91 -4.77
CA GLY A 581 7.62 -8.27 -3.45
C GLY A 581 8.95 -8.00 -2.73
N ILE A 582 10.09 -8.09 -3.44
CA ILE A 582 11.42 -7.88 -2.88
C ILE A 582 11.91 -6.47 -3.24
N GLU A 583 12.14 -5.63 -2.23
CA GLU A 583 12.79 -4.34 -2.41
C GLU A 583 14.29 -4.46 -2.19
N CYS A 584 15.06 -4.08 -3.21
CA CYS A 584 16.51 -4.04 -3.12
C CYS A 584 17.02 -2.60 -3.06
N PRO A 585 17.75 -2.24 -2.00
CA PRO A 585 18.16 -0.85 -1.76
C PRO A 585 19.26 -0.35 -2.72
N SER A 586 20.05 -1.22 -3.34
CA SER A 586 21.12 -0.80 -4.27
C SER A 586 21.11 -1.60 -5.57
N ASP A 587 21.82 -1.08 -6.59
CA ASP A 587 21.99 -1.76 -7.86
C ASP A 587 22.72 -3.09 -7.69
N ASN A 588 23.75 -3.10 -6.86
CA ASN A 588 24.53 -4.30 -6.57
C ASN A 588 23.70 -5.36 -5.86
N ASP A 589 22.94 -4.97 -4.82
CA ASP A 589 22.11 -5.90 -4.05
C ASP A 589 21.02 -6.52 -4.96
N ALA A 590 20.43 -5.72 -5.86
CA ALA A 590 19.42 -6.22 -6.79
C ALA A 590 20.00 -7.22 -7.80
N LEU A 591 21.16 -6.91 -8.38
CA LEU A 591 21.82 -7.81 -9.31
C LEU A 591 22.28 -9.09 -8.62
N GLN A 592 22.81 -8.97 -7.41
CA GLN A 592 23.25 -10.11 -6.62
C GLN A 592 22.09 -11.03 -6.25
N ALA A 593 20.98 -10.48 -5.74
CA ALA A 593 19.80 -11.25 -5.39
C ALA A 593 19.18 -11.98 -6.60
N LEU A 594 19.21 -11.36 -7.79
CA LEU A 594 18.70 -11.99 -8.99
C LEU A 594 19.64 -13.07 -9.52
N VAL A 595 20.96 -12.84 -9.48
CA VAL A 595 21.97 -13.79 -9.98
C VAL A 595 22.09 -15.01 -9.04
N GLU A 596 22.02 -14.82 -7.72
CA GLU A 596 22.06 -15.92 -6.74
C GLU A 596 20.88 -16.90 -6.90
N ALA A 597 19.75 -16.43 -7.41
CA ALA A 597 18.61 -17.29 -7.71
C ALA A 597 18.86 -18.21 -8.93
N ASP A 598 19.63 -17.75 -9.92
CA ASP A 598 19.85 -18.44 -11.19
C ASP A 598 21.29 -18.97 -11.37
N CYS A 599 22.29 -18.39 -10.67
CA CYS A 599 23.70 -18.73 -10.80
C CYS A 599 24.47 -18.44 -9.49
N PRO A 600 25.15 -19.40 -8.88
CA PRO A 600 25.82 -19.22 -7.58
C PRO A 600 27.10 -18.37 -7.62
N ASP A 601 27.51 -17.82 -8.76
CA ASP A 601 28.74 -17.05 -8.88
C ASP A 601 28.51 -15.53 -8.74
N SER A 602 28.60 -15.04 -7.50
CA SER A 602 28.48 -13.62 -7.17
C SER A 602 29.64 -12.74 -7.73
N SER A 603 30.73 -13.35 -8.21
CA SER A 603 31.88 -12.62 -8.75
C SER A 603 31.54 -11.88 -10.04
N MET A 604 30.58 -12.37 -10.81
CA MET A 604 30.13 -11.76 -12.06
C MET A 604 29.62 -10.33 -11.87
N VAL A 605 28.88 -10.06 -10.79
CA VAL A 605 28.30 -8.73 -10.50
C VAL A 605 29.41 -7.70 -10.25
N ALA A 606 30.47 -8.10 -9.54
CA ALA A 606 31.62 -7.22 -9.30
C ALA A 606 32.44 -6.98 -10.57
N ALA A 607 32.73 -8.05 -11.34
CA ALA A 607 33.46 -7.98 -12.59
C ALA A 607 32.76 -7.15 -13.67
N ALA A 608 31.43 -7.17 -13.72
CA ALA A 608 30.61 -6.43 -14.68
C ALA A 608 30.81 -4.89 -14.65
N ARG A 609 31.42 -4.36 -13.59
CA ARG A 609 31.75 -2.92 -13.50
C ARG A 609 33.02 -2.54 -14.30
N THR A 610 33.88 -3.49 -14.53
CA THR A 610 35.22 -3.25 -15.14
C THR A 610 35.49 -4.10 -16.36
N GLU A 611 34.80 -5.22 -16.52
CA GLU A 611 35.02 -6.19 -17.58
C GLU A 611 33.80 -6.28 -18.50
N ARG A 612 34.03 -6.08 -19.78
CA ARG A 612 33.00 -6.06 -20.82
C ARG A 612 32.25 -7.38 -20.92
N SER A 613 32.95 -8.50 -20.98
CA SER A 613 32.34 -9.82 -21.09
C SER A 613 31.43 -10.13 -19.92
N ALA A 614 31.87 -9.82 -18.69
CA ALA A 614 31.06 -9.99 -17.48
C ALA A 614 29.83 -9.10 -17.48
N ALA A 615 29.90 -7.86 -17.97
CA ALA A 615 28.77 -6.96 -18.10
C ALA A 615 27.74 -7.45 -19.14
N GLU A 616 28.20 -7.97 -20.27
CA GLU A 616 27.36 -8.54 -21.32
C GLU A 616 26.68 -9.84 -20.84
N ASP A 617 27.40 -10.72 -20.13
CA ASP A 617 26.88 -11.96 -19.57
C ASP A 617 25.84 -11.69 -18.48
N LEU A 618 26.11 -10.74 -17.56
CA LEU A 618 25.18 -10.30 -16.54
C LEU A 618 23.89 -9.76 -17.16
N ALA A 619 24.01 -8.92 -18.19
CA ALA A 619 22.86 -8.36 -18.89
C ALA A 619 22.01 -9.46 -19.56
N GLN A 620 22.64 -10.50 -20.11
CA GLN A 620 21.92 -11.62 -20.71
C GLN A 620 21.21 -12.49 -19.66
N VAL A 621 21.80 -12.70 -18.47
CA VAL A 621 21.16 -13.41 -17.36
C VAL A 621 19.89 -12.68 -16.93
N VAL A 622 20.01 -11.37 -16.69
CA VAL A 622 18.87 -10.53 -16.26
C VAL A 622 17.77 -10.47 -17.33
N LEU A 623 18.14 -10.39 -18.62
CA LEU A 623 17.16 -10.41 -19.73
C LEU A 623 16.42 -11.75 -19.81
N ARG A 624 17.09 -12.87 -19.62
CA ARG A 624 16.44 -14.20 -19.62
C ARG A 624 15.46 -14.33 -18.45
N SER A 625 15.88 -13.93 -17.26
CA SER A 625 15.02 -13.90 -16.08
C SER A 625 13.79 -13.01 -16.29
N TRP A 626 14.00 -11.83 -16.92
CA TRP A 626 12.89 -10.93 -17.28
C TRP A 626 11.87 -11.60 -18.20
N LEU A 627 12.30 -12.26 -19.25
CA LEU A 627 11.39 -12.93 -20.19
C LEU A 627 10.56 -14.01 -19.51
N ALA A 628 11.15 -14.73 -18.55
CA ALA A 628 10.43 -15.74 -17.78
C ALA A 628 9.32 -15.16 -16.88
N THR A 629 9.34 -13.85 -16.59
CA THR A 629 8.27 -13.19 -15.81
C THR A 629 7.09 -12.73 -16.66
N LEU A 630 7.23 -12.71 -17.99
CA LEU A 630 6.17 -12.25 -18.89
C LEU A 630 5.14 -13.35 -19.14
N PRO A 631 3.83 -13.03 -19.13
CA PRO A 631 2.81 -14.00 -19.46
C PRO A 631 2.89 -14.39 -20.94
N GLY A 632 2.99 -15.67 -21.26
CA GLY A 632 2.88 -16.20 -22.64
C GLY A 632 4.05 -16.99 -23.18
N GLU A 633 5.18 -17.12 -22.47
CA GLU A 633 6.32 -17.97 -22.87
C GLU A 633 6.49 -19.21 -21.96
N ALA A 634 5.40 -19.81 -21.51
CA ALA A 634 5.43 -21.18 -21.02
C ALA A 634 5.32 -22.10 -22.23
N GLY A 635 6.44 -22.30 -22.94
CA GLY A 635 6.58 -23.27 -24.01
C GLY A 635 7.03 -24.62 -23.51
#